data_6775cebb7ebc41ae82659808da872d19
#
_entry.id   6775cebb7ebc41ae82659808da872d19
#
_cell.length_a   1.000
_cell.length_b   1.000
_cell.length_c   1.000
_cell.angle_alpha   90.00
_cell.angle_beta   90.00
_cell.angle_gamma   90.00
#
_symmetry.space_group_name_H-M   'P 1'
#
loop_
_entity.id
_entity.type
_entity.pdbx_description
1 polymer ?
#
loop_
_entity_poly.entity_id
_entity_poly.type
_entity_poly.pdbx_seq_one_letter_code
_entity_poly.pdbx_strand_id
1 'polypeptide(L)'
;MTRNAFPLLALAASLSIVSTAQAASIVGINAAIRNKVVMRAATDPAPRAAVLKARVSLGDQVQTANASMLQILLLDRSNFTVGSNARVTIDRFVYDPQRSASAVGASVAKGAFRFISGKSVKNMPGKTAITTPVASIGVRGTMFEGAVGPDAVRIAGLEAGAAGGRIDPETATLIVLRGPGATPTEPGGAIDVTANGETVALDKPGMALFVPGPNQKAIGPFSLSDNGLLALHDLLRTTPDSRDALGRFDADGNPIVDRTLENLPDLRGDK
;
A
#
# COMPACT_ATOMS: atom_id res chain seq x y z
N MET A 1 -6.32 58.68 -62.36
CA MET A 1 -6.64 58.32 -60.94
C MET A 1 -6.59 56.83 -60.80
N THR A 2 -5.45 56.30 -60.40
CA THR A 2 -5.18 54.86 -60.23
C THR A 2 -4.98 54.60 -58.77
N ARG A 3 -5.89 53.84 -58.12
CA ARG A 3 -5.84 53.44 -56.71
C ARG A 3 -5.07 52.13 -56.59
N ASN A 4 -3.90 52.21 -56.02
CA ASN A 4 -3.10 51.02 -55.64
C ASN A 4 -3.67 50.40 -54.38
N ALA A 5 -4.12 49.13 -54.46
CA ALA A 5 -4.51 48.31 -53.34
C ALA A 5 -3.30 47.46 -52.90
N PHE A 6 -2.83 47.63 -51.64
CA PHE A 6 -1.85 46.77 -51.02
C PHE A 6 -2.56 45.57 -50.35
N PRO A 7 -2.09 44.35 -50.55
CA PRO A 7 -2.63 43.22 -49.79
C PRO A 7 -1.96 43.17 -48.40
N LEU A 8 -2.75 43.18 -47.34
CA LEU A 8 -2.33 42.87 -45.98
C LEU A 8 -2.05 41.36 -45.89
N LEU A 9 -0.81 41.02 -45.70
CA LEU A 9 -0.39 39.65 -45.37
C LEU A 9 -0.55 39.43 -43.87
N ALA A 10 -1.60 38.66 -43.48
CA ALA A 10 -1.84 38.27 -42.09
C ALA A 10 -0.90 37.09 -41.73
N LEU A 11 0.12 37.40 -40.92
CA LEU A 11 1.03 36.38 -40.35
C LEU A 11 0.35 35.69 -39.15
N ALA A 12 -0.17 34.49 -39.36
CA ALA A 12 -0.73 33.68 -38.32
C ALA A 12 0.40 33.01 -37.50
N ALA A 13 0.70 33.56 -36.33
CA ALA A 13 1.66 32.97 -35.39
C ALA A 13 0.98 31.77 -34.71
N SER A 14 1.35 30.54 -35.09
CA SER A 14 0.95 29.32 -34.43
C SER A 14 1.70 29.19 -33.08
N LEU A 15 0.98 29.42 -31.99
CA LEU A 15 1.49 29.21 -30.62
C LEU A 15 1.50 27.70 -30.33
N SER A 16 2.64 27.05 -30.48
CA SER A 16 2.83 25.66 -30.10
C SER A 16 2.87 25.57 -28.56
N ILE A 17 1.82 25.07 -27.95
CA ILE A 17 1.78 24.75 -26.51
C ILE A 17 2.65 23.52 -26.30
N VAL A 18 3.90 23.74 -25.85
CA VAL A 18 4.76 22.66 -25.37
C VAL A 18 4.22 22.21 -24.03
N SER A 19 3.50 21.09 -24.02
CA SER A 19 3.05 20.43 -22.80
C SER A 19 4.29 19.84 -22.11
N THR A 20 4.79 20.48 -21.06
CA THR A 20 5.87 19.93 -20.22
C THR A 20 5.29 18.74 -19.46
N ALA A 21 5.62 17.52 -19.90
CA ALA A 21 5.33 16.31 -19.12
C ALA A 21 6.06 16.41 -17.78
N GLN A 22 5.31 16.66 -16.71
CA GLN A 22 5.90 16.70 -15.37
C GLN A 22 6.30 15.27 -14.98
N ALA A 23 7.61 15.06 -14.79
CA ALA A 23 8.11 13.76 -14.35
C ALA A 23 7.50 13.41 -12.99
N ALA A 24 6.85 12.25 -12.90
CA ALA A 24 6.24 11.80 -11.65
C ALA A 24 7.32 11.61 -10.57
N SER A 25 7.08 12.18 -9.38
CA SER A 25 8.00 12.09 -8.26
C SER A 25 8.18 10.64 -7.81
N ILE A 26 9.42 10.19 -7.70
CA ILE A 26 9.75 8.85 -7.18
C ILE A 26 9.46 8.84 -5.68
N VAL A 27 8.74 7.83 -5.21
CA VAL A 27 8.36 7.68 -3.79
C VAL A 27 9.05 6.48 -3.13
N GLY A 28 9.56 5.52 -3.91
CA GLY A 28 10.18 4.31 -3.39
C GLY A 28 10.60 3.33 -4.47
N ILE A 29 10.82 2.10 -4.06
CA ILE A 29 11.18 0.96 -4.93
C ILE A 29 10.36 -0.29 -4.58
N ASN A 30 10.20 -1.17 -5.55
CA ASN A 30 9.67 -2.52 -5.34
C ASN A 30 10.74 -3.35 -4.60
N ALA A 31 10.53 -3.62 -3.31
CA ALA A 31 11.52 -4.30 -2.45
C ALA A 31 11.36 -5.82 -2.46
N ALA A 32 10.14 -6.34 -2.64
CA ALA A 32 9.87 -7.76 -2.80
C ALA A 32 8.60 -7.96 -3.63
N ILE A 33 8.58 -9.04 -4.42
CA ILE A 33 7.44 -9.40 -5.27
C ILE A 33 7.17 -10.89 -5.09
N ARG A 34 5.90 -11.24 -4.95
CA ARG A 34 5.43 -12.63 -4.96
C ARG A 34 4.30 -12.78 -5.95
N ASN A 35 4.39 -13.77 -6.81
CA ASN A 35 3.42 -14.15 -7.83
C ASN A 35 3.04 -12.98 -8.76
N LYS A 36 1.74 -12.82 -9.08
CA LYS A 36 1.25 -11.90 -10.11
C LYS A 36 0.94 -10.52 -9.55
N VAL A 37 1.80 -9.56 -9.89
CA VAL A 37 1.63 -8.14 -9.56
C VAL A 37 1.67 -7.31 -10.83
N VAL A 38 0.67 -6.45 -11.00
CA VAL A 38 0.56 -5.51 -12.11
C VAL A 38 0.61 -4.09 -11.57
N MET A 39 1.38 -3.25 -12.25
CA MET A 39 1.47 -1.81 -11.96
C MET A 39 0.95 -1.01 -13.15
N ARG A 40 0.36 0.15 -12.86
CA ARG A 40 0.00 1.19 -13.84
C ARG A 40 0.61 2.49 -13.37
N ALA A 41 1.40 3.13 -14.22
CA ALA A 41 1.94 4.44 -13.91
C ALA A 41 0.85 5.51 -13.99
N ALA A 42 0.96 6.55 -13.17
CA ALA A 42 0.05 7.70 -13.26
C ALA A 42 0.12 8.40 -14.64
N THR A 43 1.29 8.37 -15.27
CA THR A 43 1.55 8.99 -16.59
C THR A 43 1.27 8.07 -17.78
N ASP A 44 1.19 6.74 -17.52
CA ASP A 44 0.91 5.71 -18.53
C ASP A 44 0.08 4.59 -17.89
N PRO A 45 -1.24 4.56 -18.13
CA PRO A 45 -2.13 3.59 -17.53
C PRO A 45 -2.00 2.17 -18.10
N ALA A 46 -1.13 1.95 -19.11
CA ALA A 46 -0.89 0.61 -19.65
C ALA A 46 -0.40 -0.34 -18.54
N PRO A 47 -1.02 -1.51 -18.38
CA PRO A 47 -0.63 -2.46 -17.35
C PRO A 47 0.73 -3.06 -17.67
N ARG A 48 1.64 -3.07 -16.67
CA ARG A 48 2.95 -3.71 -16.75
C ARG A 48 3.17 -4.61 -15.55
N ALA A 49 3.92 -5.69 -15.72
CA ALA A 49 4.33 -6.53 -14.60
C ALA A 49 5.24 -5.72 -13.66
N ALA A 50 5.08 -5.90 -12.35
CA ALA A 50 6.00 -5.33 -11.38
C ALA A 50 7.40 -5.97 -11.54
N VAL A 51 8.44 -5.15 -11.43
CA VAL A 51 9.84 -5.59 -11.52
C VAL A 51 10.53 -5.26 -10.20
N LEU A 52 11.30 -6.22 -9.68
CA LEU A 52 12.08 -6.04 -8.45
C LEU A 52 13.08 -4.87 -8.61
N LYS A 53 13.23 -4.06 -7.56
CA LYS A 53 14.07 -2.85 -7.53
C LYS A 53 13.62 -1.73 -8.50
N ALA A 54 12.56 -1.92 -9.29
CA ALA A 54 12.02 -0.85 -10.10
C ALA A 54 11.47 0.28 -9.21
N ARG A 55 11.57 1.50 -9.71
CA ARG A 55 11.07 2.71 -9.04
C ARG A 55 9.56 2.71 -9.01
N VAL A 56 9.01 3.18 -7.90
CA VAL A 56 7.60 3.49 -7.71
C VAL A 56 7.44 4.99 -7.67
N SER A 57 6.54 5.52 -8.47
CA SER A 57 6.25 6.96 -8.56
C SER A 57 4.95 7.31 -7.86
N LEU A 58 4.81 8.57 -7.51
CA LEU A 58 3.57 9.12 -6.97
C LEU A 58 2.43 8.91 -7.97
N GLY A 59 1.30 8.40 -7.48
CA GLY A 59 0.13 8.07 -8.29
C GLY A 59 0.19 6.72 -9.01
N ASP A 60 1.29 5.97 -8.91
CA ASP A 60 1.34 4.62 -9.44
C ASP A 60 0.31 3.73 -8.72
N GLN A 61 -0.47 3.01 -9.50
CA GLN A 61 -1.43 2.02 -9.00
C GLN A 61 -0.81 0.63 -9.04
N VAL A 62 -0.91 -0.08 -7.93
CA VAL A 62 -0.52 -1.48 -7.78
C VAL A 62 -1.76 -2.35 -7.69
N GLN A 63 -1.77 -3.45 -8.42
CA GLN A 63 -2.79 -4.49 -8.33
C GLN A 63 -2.15 -5.86 -8.19
N THR A 64 -2.54 -6.59 -7.15
CA THR A 64 -2.12 -7.97 -6.90
C THR A 64 -3.26 -8.94 -7.18
N ALA A 65 -2.89 -10.16 -7.59
CA ALA A 65 -3.83 -11.28 -7.70
C ALA A 65 -3.95 -12.05 -6.37
N ASN A 66 -4.68 -13.16 -6.38
CA ASN A 66 -4.73 -14.09 -5.26
C ASN A 66 -3.32 -14.63 -4.94
N ALA A 67 -3.04 -14.83 -3.66
CA ALA A 67 -1.74 -15.29 -3.14
C ALA A 67 -0.53 -14.49 -3.65
N SER A 68 -0.74 -13.24 -4.04
CA SER A 68 0.29 -12.34 -4.60
C SER A 68 0.60 -11.20 -3.64
N MET A 69 1.80 -10.62 -3.76
CA MET A 69 2.23 -9.56 -2.86
C MET A 69 3.28 -8.66 -3.53
N LEU A 70 3.21 -7.38 -3.24
CA LEU A 70 4.28 -6.41 -3.50
C LEU A 70 4.66 -5.70 -2.20
N GLN A 71 5.93 -5.66 -1.90
CA GLN A 71 6.46 -4.82 -0.84
C GLN A 71 7.11 -3.58 -1.46
N ILE A 72 6.69 -2.40 -1.04
CA ILE A 72 7.25 -1.12 -1.47
C ILE A 72 8.04 -0.54 -0.31
N LEU A 73 9.35 -0.34 -0.52
CA LEU A 73 10.19 0.42 0.40
C LEU A 73 10.17 1.88 -0.04
N LEU A 74 9.58 2.74 0.78
CA LEU A 74 9.51 4.18 0.55
C LEU A 74 10.83 4.86 0.90
N LEU A 75 11.07 6.05 0.34
CA LEU A 75 12.32 6.82 0.56
C LEU A 75 12.52 7.22 2.02
N ASP A 76 11.46 7.38 2.80
CA ASP A 76 11.47 7.66 4.24
C ASP A 76 11.68 6.40 5.11
N ARG A 77 11.93 5.25 4.48
CA ARG A 77 12.05 3.93 5.08
C ARG A 77 10.75 3.37 5.67
N SER A 78 9.62 3.98 5.36
CA SER A 78 8.32 3.31 5.56
C SER A 78 8.20 2.13 4.61
N ASN A 79 7.46 1.11 5.05
CA ASN A 79 7.21 -0.07 4.25
C ASN A 79 5.72 -0.23 4.01
N PHE A 80 5.32 -0.31 2.75
CA PHE A 80 3.95 -0.61 2.37
C PHE A 80 3.89 -1.99 1.70
N THR A 81 3.18 -2.93 2.31
CA THR A 81 2.91 -4.24 1.72
C THR A 81 1.52 -4.25 1.12
N VAL A 82 1.45 -4.45 -0.18
CA VAL A 82 0.22 -4.69 -0.94
C VAL A 82 0.03 -6.20 -0.99
N GLY A 83 -0.90 -6.72 -0.21
CA GLY A 83 -1.14 -8.16 -0.04
C GLY A 83 -2.03 -8.75 -1.13
N SER A 84 -2.66 -9.88 -0.82
CA SER A 84 -3.50 -10.63 -1.77
C SER A 84 -4.73 -9.83 -2.20
N ASN A 85 -5.13 -9.98 -3.47
CA ASN A 85 -6.33 -9.40 -4.10
C ASN A 85 -6.45 -7.88 -3.97
N ALA A 86 -5.33 -7.17 -3.78
CA ALA A 86 -5.33 -5.77 -3.42
C ALA A 86 -5.20 -4.83 -4.62
N ARG A 87 -5.73 -3.61 -4.44
CA ARG A 87 -5.50 -2.46 -5.31
C ARG A 87 -5.18 -1.26 -4.46
N VAL A 88 -3.98 -0.72 -4.64
CA VAL A 88 -3.42 0.38 -3.85
C VAL A 88 -2.83 1.43 -4.76
N THR A 89 -3.00 2.70 -4.38
CA THR A 89 -2.32 3.85 -4.99
C THR A 89 -1.61 4.63 -3.88
N ILE A 90 -0.35 5.03 -4.10
CA ILE A 90 0.35 5.98 -3.23
C ILE A 90 0.09 7.36 -3.80
N ASP A 91 -0.81 8.11 -3.18
CA ASP A 91 -1.35 9.36 -3.71
C ASP A 91 -0.74 10.63 -3.09
N ARG A 92 -0.01 10.48 -1.98
CA ARG A 92 0.74 11.56 -1.36
C ARG A 92 2.06 11.05 -0.76
N PHE A 93 3.14 11.76 -1.06
CA PHE A 93 4.42 11.50 -0.44
C PHE A 93 5.22 12.81 -0.31
N VAL A 94 5.57 13.14 0.92
CA VAL A 94 6.46 14.26 1.25
C VAL A 94 7.53 13.71 2.17
N TYR A 95 8.79 13.94 1.84
CA TYR A 95 9.92 13.52 2.65
C TYR A 95 10.99 14.59 2.71
N ASP A 96 11.32 15.03 3.91
CA ASP A 96 12.41 15.97 4.21
C ASP A 96 13.48 15.23 5.02
N PRO A 97 14.57 14.78 4.37
CA PRO A 97 15.62 14.03 5.06
C PRO A 97 16.39 14.90 6.07
N GLN A 98 16.46 16.22 5.88
CA GLN A 98 17.18 17.12 6.80
C GLN A 98 16.44 17.27 8.13
N ARG A 99 15.11 17.29 8.08
CA ARG A 99 14.26 17.36 9.26
C ARG A 99 13.81 15.99 9.76
N SER A 100 14.24 14.91 9.08
CA SER A 100 13.75 13.54 9.32
C SER A 100 12.22 13.50 9.42
N ALA A 101 11.54 14.20 8.53
CA ALA A 101 10.09 14.35 8.53
C ALA A 101 9.49 13.75 7.25
N SER A 102 8.39 13.03 7.39
CA SER A 102 7.66 12.49 6.25
C SER A 102 6.16 12.48 6.45
N ALA A 103 5.42 12.55 5.34
CA ALA A 103 3.99 12.37 5.25
C ALA A 103 3.66 11.45 4.10
N VAL A 104 2.95 10.38 4.38
CA VAL A 104 2.55 9.36 3.40
C VAL A 104 1.04 9.34 3.29
N GLY A 105 0.51 9.35 2.07
CA GLY A 105 -0.89 9.07 1.77
C GLY A 105 -0.97 7.89 0.82
N ALA A 106 -1.88 6.95 1.10
CA ALA A 106 -2.19 5.87 0.20
C ALA A 106 -3.68 5.53 0.26
N SER A 107 -4.23 5.15 -0.88
CA SER A 107 -5.61 4.71 -1.03
C SER A 107 -5.63 3.22 -1.32
N VAL A 108 -6.30 2.46 -0.45
CA VAL A 108 -6.52 1.02 -0.58
C VAL A 108 -7.96 0.80 -1.03
N ALA A 109 -8.16 0.53 -2.32
CA ALA A 109 -9.49 0.32 -2.87
C ALA A 109 -10.05 -1.07 -2.53
N LYS A 110 -9.20 -2.09 -2.39
CA LYS A 110 -9.58 -3.45 -1.98
C LYS A 110 -8.36 -4.28 -1.59
N GLY A 111 -8.61 -5.45 -0.97
CA GLY A 111 -7.62 -6.47 -0.64
C GLY A 111 -6.83 -6.17 0.63
N ALA A 112 -5.85 -7.02 0.92
CA ALA A 112 -5.06 -6.93 2.14
C ALA A 112 -3.90 -5.96 2.01
N PHE A 113 -3.55 -5.30 3.10
CA PHE A 113 -2.41 -4.38 3.15
C PHE A 113 -1.78 -4.34 4.54
N ARG A 114 -0.49 -3.94 4.58
CA ARG A 114 0.25 -3.64 5.81
C ARG A 114 1.04 -2.36 5.61
N PHE A 115 1.04 -1.51 6.61
CA PHE A 115 1.89 -0.34 6.66
C PHE A 115 2.76 -0.38 7.91
N ILE A 116 4.06 -0.17 7.71
CA ILE A 116 5.05 -0.01 8.78
C ILE A 116 5.65 1.37 8.60
N SER A 117 5.44 2.24 9.58
CA SER A 117 5.97 3.60 9.52
C SER A 117 7.48 3.64 9.70
N GLY A 118 8.16 4.39 8.85
CA GLY A 118 9.56 4.78 9.06
C GLY A 118 9.70 5.74 10.26
N LYS A 119 10.93 5.92 10.74
CA LYS A 119 11.21 6.82 11.87
C LYS A 119 10.77 8.26 11.61
N SER A 120 10.85 8.71 10.36
CA SER A 120 10.50 10.07 9.95
C SER A 120 9.02 10.42 10.11
N VAL A 121 8.11 9.41 10.08
CA VAL A 121 6.67 9.62 10.28
C VAL A 121 6.35 10.14 11.69
N LYS A 122 7.14 9.73 12.69
CA LYS A 122 6.96 10.15 14.09
C LYS A 122 7.14 11.66 14.29
N ASN A 123 7.96 12.29 13.45
CA ASN A 123 8.25 13.72 13.54
C ASN A 123 7.15 14.59 12.91
N MET A 124 6.19 13.98 12.21
CA MET A 124 5.02 14.67 11.64
C MET A 124 3.72 13.90 11.96
N PRO A 125 3.32 13.84 13.23
CA PRO A 125 2.12 13.10 13.63
C PRO A 125 0.88 13.65 12.92
N GLY A 126 -0.04 12.76 12.52
CA GLY A 126 -1.28 13.12 11.83
C GLY A 126 -1.13 13.51 10.35
N LYS A 127 0.08 13.48 9.79
CA LYS A 127 0.32 13.78 8.37
C LYS A 127 0.36 12.52 7.49
N THR A 128 0.48 11.35 8.09
CA THR A 128 0.39 10.06 7.38
C THR A 128 -1.01 9.49 7.56
N ALA A 129 -1.66 9.21 6.46
CA ALA A 129 -3.02 8.64 6.44
C ALA A 129 -3.16 7.60 5.33
N ILE A 130 -3.75 6.45 5.67
CA ILE A 130 -4.16 5.43 4.71
C ILE A 130 -5.68 5.47 4.62
N THR A 131 -6.21 5.56 3.40
CA THR A 131 -7.65 5.63 3.17
C THR A 131 -8.17 4.33 2.56
N THR A 132 -9.37 3.97 2.94
CA THR A 132 -10.16 2.89 2.35
C THR A 132 -11.51 3.49 1.89
N PRO A 133 -12.37 2.74 1.19
CA PRO A 133 -13.68 3.28 0.77
C PRO A 133 -14.55 3.78 1.92
N VAL A 134 -14.36 3.25 3.14
CA VAL A 134 -15.24 3.54 4.29
C VAL A 134 -14.52 4.09 5.51
N ALA A 135 -13.18 4.20 5.49
CA ALA A 135 -12.42 4.69 6.63
C ALA A 135 -11.17 5.47 6.21
N SER A 136 -10.74 6.38 7.09
CA SER A 136 -9.44 7.03 7.04
C SER A 136 -8.64 6.66 8.28
N ILE A 137 -7.39 6.23 8.10
CA ILE A 137 -6.52 5.71 9.15
C ILE A 137 -5.34 6.67 9.32
N GLY A 138 -5.38 7.51 10.33
CA GLY A 138 -4.28 8.38 10.73
C GLY A 138 -3.21 7.56 11.47
N VAL A 139 -1.92 7.73 11.12
CA VAL A 139 -0.82 6.90 11.64
C VAL A 139 0.07 7.71 12.58
N ARG A 140 0.29 7.18 13.77
CA ARG A 140 1.18 7.75 14.79
C ARG A 140 2.35 6.80 15.09
N GLY A 141 3.18 6.54 14.07
CA GLY A 141 4.43 5.81 14.24
C GLY A 141 4.27 4.35 14.69
N THR A 142 3.64 3.49 13.86
CA THR A 142 3.32 2.11 14.22
C THR A 142 3.30 1.17 13.02
N MET A 143 3.06 -0.10 13.28
CA MET A 143 2.70 -1.10 12.29
C MET A 143 1.21 -1.45 12.44
N PHE A 144 0.49 -1.43 11.35
CA PHE A 144 -0.89 -1.91 11.29
C PHE A 144 -1.17 -2.66 9.98
N GLU A 145 -2.19 -3.47 10.02
CA GLU A 145 -2.64 -4.30 8.92
C GLU A 145 -4.13 -4.07 8.69
N GLY A 146 -4.59 -4.38 7.49
CA GLY A 146 -6.01 -4.34 7.20
C GLY A 146 -6.35 -5.13 5.96
N ALA A 147 -7.66 -5.31 5.78
CA ALA A 147 -8.26 -5.87 4.58
C ALA A 147 -9.49 -5.05 4.20
N VAL A 148 -9.74 -4.93 2.90
CA VAL A 148 -10.89 -4.25 2.32
C VAL A 148 -11.64 -5.21 1.41
N GLY A 149 -12.95 -5.23 1.51
CA GLY A 149 -13.80 -6.05 0.67
C GLY A 149 -14.04 -7.47 1.22
N PRO A 150 -14.17 -8.49 0.36
CA PRO A 150 -14.56 -9.85 0.77
C PRO A 150 -13.65 -10.49 1.82
N ASP A 151 -12.33 -10.20 1.77
CA ASP A 151 -11.38 -10.70 2.76
C ASP A 151 -11.61 -10.08 4.15
N ALA A 152 -11.98 -8.80 4.23
CA ALA A 152 -12.35 -8.16 5.49
C ALA A 152 -13.60 -8.80 6.10
N VAL A 153 -14.61 -9.05 5.28
CA VAL A 153 -15.85 -9.73 5.71
C VAL A 153 -15.58 -11.15 6.21
N ARG A 154 -14.75 -11.90 5.47
CA ARG A 154 -14.38 -13.27 5.84
C ARG A 154 -13.65 -13.31 7.18
N ILE A 155 -12.71 -12.41 7.42
CA ILE A 155 -11.97 -12.38 8.70
C ILE A 155 -12.86 -11.88 9.82
N ALA A 156 -13.64 -10.81 9.60
CA ALA A 156 -14.58 -10.30 10.61
C ALA A 156 -15.63 -11.35 11.01
N GLY A 157 -16.04 -12.24 10.09
CA GLY A 157 -16.94 -13.36 10.37
C GLY A 157 -16.38 -14.41 11.34
N LEU A 158 -15.06 -14.40 11.62
CA LEU A 158 -14.44 -15.24 12.65
C LEU A 158 -14.50 -14.59 14.04
N GLU A 159 -14.92 -13.33 14.14
CA GLU A 159 -14.80 -12.50 15.32
C GLU A 159 -16.17 -12.15 15.90
N ALA A 160 -16.47 -12.64 17.10
CA ALA A 160 -17.71 -12.28 17.78
C ALA A 160 -17.83 -10.76 18.03
N GLY A 161 -16.71 -10.08 18.25
CA GLY A 161 -16.65 -8.63 18.46
C GLY A 161 -16.91 -7.79 17.21
N ALA A 162 -16.94 -8.38 16.02
CA ALA A 162 -17.25 -7.72 14.75
C ALA A 162 -18.72 -7.88 14.31
N ALA A 163 -19.55 -8.51 15.12
CA ALA A 163 -20.96 -8.76 14.78
C ALA A 163 -21.76 -7.45 14.79
N GLY A 164 -22.55 -7.22 13.74
CA GLY A 164 -23.49 -6.09 13.64
C GLY A 164 -23.36 -5.31 12.35
N GLY A 165 -24.34 -4.42 12.12
CA GLY A 165 -24.41 -3.57 10.95
C GLY A 165 -24.85 -4.27 9.66
N ARG A 166 -25.09 -3.47 8.62
CA ARG A 166 -25.34 -3.96 7.27
C ARG A 166 -24.01 -4.05 6.53
N ILE A 167 -23.57 -5.27 6.29
CA ILE A 167 -22.27 -5.50 5.64
C ILE A 167 -22.38 -5.23 4.13
N ASP A 168 -21.48 -4.37 3.63
CA ASP A 168 -21.21 -4.21 2.21
C ASP A 168 -19.93 -5.01 1.89
N PRO A 169 -20.05 -6.14 1.18
CA PRO A 169 -18.93 -7.04 0.96
C PRO A 169 -17.81 -6.44 0.08
N GLU A 170 -18.09 -5.37 -0.67
CA GLU A 170 -17.09 -4.75 -1.54
C GLU A 170 -16.25 -3.68 -0.83
N THR A 171 -16.82 -3.01 0.18
CA THR A 171 -16.20 -1.86 0.84
C THR A 171 -15.89 -2.08 2.30
N ALA A 172 -16.46 -3.11 2.93
CA ALA A 172 -16.19 -3.44 4.33
C ALA A 172 -14.68 -3.45 4.59
N THR A 173 -14.28 -2.91 5.74
CA THR A 173 -12.86 -2.73 6.08
C THR A 173 -12.59 -3.26 7.48
N LEU A 174 -11.61 -4.15 7.61
CA LEU A 174 -11.03 -4.59 8.88
C LEU A 174 -9.65 -3.94 9.04
N ILE A 175 -9.37 -3.41 10.22
CA ILE A 175 -8.11 -2.76 10.57
C ILE A 175 -7.64 -3.31 11.91
N VAL A 176 -6.35 -3.67 12.03
CA VAL A 176 -5.76 -4.16 13.28
C VAL A 176 -4.42 -3.48 13.54
N LEU A 177 -4.23 -2.98 14.76
CA LEU A 177 -2.95 -2.47 15.22
C LEU A 177 -2.04 -3.66 15.58
N ARG A 178 -0.83 -3.72 15.01
CA ARG A 178 0.10 -4.85 15.18
C ARG A 178 1.25 -4.59 16.14
N GLY A 179 1.62 -3.35 16.32
CA GLY A 179 2.72 -3.10 17.23
C GLY A 179 3.33 -1.71 17.14
N PRO A 180 4.42 -1.51 17.90
CA PRO A 180 5.01 -0.19 18.06
C PRO A 180 5.75 0.32 16.82
N GLY A 181 6.13 -0.50 15.86
CA GLY A 181 6.91 -0.09 14.70
C GLY A 181 7.92 -1.14 14.28
N ALA A 182 9.06 -0.71 13.70
CA ALA A 182 10.08 -1.61 13.15
C ALA A 182 10.88 -2.38 14.23
N THR A 183 10.85 -1.93 15.49
CA THR A 183 11.56 -2.59 16.61
C THR A 183 10.67 -2.74 17.84
N PRO A 184 10.77 -3.86 18.57
CA PRO A 184 9.96 -4.13 19.77
C PRO A 184 10.18 -3.15 20.94
N THR A 185 11.31 -2.45 20.96
CA THR A 185 11.73 -1.52 22.01
C THR A 185 11.23 -0.09 21.82
N GLU A 186 10.56 0.21 20.71
CA GLU A 186 10.01 1.54 20.47
C GLU A 186 8.73 1.76 21.27
N PRO A 187 8.52 2.98 21.83
CA PRO A 187 7.26 3.31 22.52
C PRO A 187 6.06 3.01 21.64
N GLY A 188 4.98 2.54 22.22
CA GLY A 188 3.75 2.15 21.54
C GLY A 188 3.28 3.22 20.56
N GLY A 189 3.10 2.82 19.29
CA GLY A 189 2.44 3.66 18.30
C GLY A 189 0.94 3.45 18.36
N ALA A 190 0.21 4.31 17.66
CA ALA A 190 -1.24 4.24 17.59
C ALA A 190 -1.73 4.57 16.18
N ILE A 191 -2.98 4.23 15.93
CA ILE A 191 -3.72 4.67 14.75
C ILE A 191 -5.04 5.29 15.18
N ASP A 192 -5.49 6.30 14.44
CA ASP A 192 -6.80 6.92 14.59
C ASP A 192 -7.65 6.56 13.38
N VAL A 193 -8.68 5.77 13.59
CA VAL A 193 -9.59 5.31 12.52
C VAL A 193 -10.84 6.15 12.53
N THR A 194 -11.05 6.90 11.45
CA THR A 194 -12.25 7.74 11.25
C THR A 194 -13.18 7.06 10.25
N ALA A 195 -14.39 6.77 10.67
CA ALA A 195 -15.47 6.21 9.85
C ALA A 195 -16.78 6.92 10.17
N ASN A 196 -17.53 7.32 9.14
CA ASN A 196 -18.81 8.03 9.31
C ASN A 196 -18.75 9.22 10.30
N GLY A 197 -17.66 10.00 10.23
CA GLY A 197 -17.47 11.18 11.08
C GLY A 197 -17.04 10.92 12.53
N GLU A 198 -16.94 9.66 12.95
CA GLU A 198 -16.47 9.27 14.26
C GLU A 198 -15.04 8.73 14.21
N THR A 199 -14.20 9.13 15.15
CA THR A 199 -12.80 8.68 15.25
C THR A 199 -12.62 7.82 16.47
N VAL A 200 -12.05 6.63 16.27
CA VAL A 200 -11.70 5.66 17.31
C VAL A 200 -10.19 5.43 17.27
N ALA A 201 -9.52 5.62 18.41
CA ALA A 201 -8.09 5.35 18.54
C ALA A 201 -7.83 3.88 18.87
N LEU A 202 -6.85 3.28 18.21
CA LEU A 202 -6.24 2.00 18.59
C LEU A 202 -4.83 2.27 19.06
N ASP A 203 -4.53 1.95 20.31
CA ASP A 203 -3.24 2.16 20.98
C ASP A 203 -2.65 0.87 21.59
N LYS A 204 -3.40 -0.24 21.53
CA LYS A 204 -2.95 -1.55 22.04
C LYS A 204 -2.79 -2.53 20.88
N PRO A 205 -1.63 -3.18 20.73
CA PRO A 205 -1.41 -4.23 19.74
C PRO A 205 -2.45 -5.35 19.85
N GLY A 206 -2.89 -5.87 18.71
CA GLY A 206 -3.92 -6.91 18.62
C GLY A 206 -5.36 -6.39 18.62
N MET A 207 -5.59 -5.10 18.95
CA MET A 207 -6.91 -4.49 18.86
C MET A 207 -7.28 -4.18 17.42
N ALA A 208 -8.53 -4.43 17.07
CA ALA A 208 -9.09 -4.29 15.74
C ALA A 208 -10.38 -3.47 15.74
N LEU A 209 -10.67 -2.89 14.58
CA LEU A 209 -11.94 -2.26 14.23
C LEU A 209 -12.46 -2.85 12.93
N PHE A 210 -13.75 -3.03 12.85
CA PHE A 210 -14.45 -3.43 11.63
C PHE A 210 -15.43 -2.34 11.20
N VAL A 211 -15.32 -1.86 9.98
CA VAL A 211 -16.25 -0.92 9.36
C VAL A 211 -17.09 -1.68 8.34
N PRO A 212 -18.37 -1.94 8.60
CA PRO A 212 -19.18 -2.84 7.76
C PRO A 212 -19.46 -2.32 6.36
N GLY A 213 -19.48 -1.00 6.16
CA GLY A 213 -19.82 -0.39 4.88
C GLY A 213 -19.97 1.11 4.95
N PRO A 214 -20.36 1.76 3.84
CA PRO A 214 -20.54 3.21 3.77
C PRO A 214 -21.56 3.72 4.79
N ASN A 215 -21.29 4.92 5.33
CA ASN A 215 -22.16 5.60 6.30
C ASN A 215 -22.44 4.80 7.58
N GLN A 216 -21.58 3.83 7.91
CA GLN A 216 -21.68 3.06 9.14
C GLN A 216 -20.51 3.38 10.07
N LYS A 217 -20.77 3.33 11.37
CA LYS A 217 -19.75 3.49 12.40
C LYS A 217 -18.84 2.26 12.45
N ALA A 218 -17.62 2.47 12.92
CA ALA A 218 -16.73 1.35 13.23
C ALA A 218 -17.29 0.51 14.39
N ILE A 219 -17.19 -0.80 14.27
CA ILE A 219 -17.51 -1.77 15.31
C ILE A 219 -16.21 -2.12 16.03
N GLY A 220 -16.21 -2.07 17.35
CA GLY A 220 -15.04 -2.30 18.19
C GLY A 220 -14.70 -1.08 19.06
N PRO A 221 -13.48 -1.02 19.65
CA PRO A 221 -12.35 -1.95 19.47
C PRO A 221 -12.59 -3.34 20.07
N PHE A 222 -12.10 -4.38 19.41
CA PHE A 222 -12.11 -5.76 19.90
C PHE A 222 -10.73 -6.43 19.68
N SER A 223 -10.40 -7.44 20.46
CA SER A 223 -9.19 -8.24 20.23
C SER A 223 -9.41 -9.16 19.04
N LEU A 224 -8.53 -9.10 18.04
CA LEU A 224 -8.56 -10.04 16.92
C LEU A 224 -8.07 -11.41 17.41
N SER A 225 -8.83 -12.47 17.12
CA SER A 225 -8.48 -13.83 17.50
C SER A 225 -7.24 -14.35 16.77
N ASP A 226 -6.62 -15.42 17.28
CA ASP A 226 -5.50 -16.07 16.59
C ASP A 226 -5.89 -16.54 15.18
N ASN A 227 -7.11 -17.01 14.98
CA ASN A 227 -7.62 -17.42 13.68
C ASN A 227 -7.75 -16.20 12.73
N GLY A 228 -8.25 -15.07 13.21
CA GLY A 228 -8.32 -13.82 12.46
C GLY A 228 -6.92 -13.29 12.11
N LEU A 229 -5.99 -13.34 13.06
CA LEU A 229 -4.60 -12.96 12.85
C LEU A 229 -3.90 -13.84 11.80
N LEU A 230 -4.08 -15.17 11.87
CA LEU A 230 -3.54 -16.11 10.89
C LEU A 230 -4.14 -15.86 9.50
N ALA A 231 -5.47 -15.69 9.42
CA ALA A 231 -6.14 -15.42 8.15
C ALA A 231 -5.65 -14.13 7.48
N LEU A 232 -5.40 -13.07 8.26
CA LEU A 232 -4.84 -11.82 7.75
C LEU A 232 -3.37 -11.98 7.37
N HIS A 233 -2.59 -12.71 8.18
CA HIS A 233 -1.20 -12.99 7.91
C HIS A 233 -1.00 -13.72 6.58
N ASP A 234 -1.84 -14.72 6.27
CA ASP A 234 -1.76 -15.48 5.01
C ASP A 234 -1.96 -14.61 3.77
N LEU A 235 -2.78 -13.56 3.87
CA LEU A 235 -2.97 -12.59 2.79
C LEU A 235 -1.76 -11.66 2.59
N LEU A 236 -0.88 -11.55 3.59
CA LEU A 236 0.24 -10.61 3.65
C LEU A 236 1.62 -11.29 3.64
N ARG A 237 1.68 -12.62 3.51
CA ARG A 237 2.94 -13.38 3.55
C ARG A 237 3.88 -12.94 2.44
N THR A 238 5.12 -12.65 2.82
CA THR A 238 6.21 -12.27 1.91
C THR A 238 7.02 -13.48 1.45
N THR A 239 7.07 -14.54 2.24
CA THR A 239 7.77 -15.79 1.90
C THR A 239 6.89 -16.66 1.01
N PRO A 240 7.43 -17.27 -0.07
CA PRO A 240 6.75 -18.32 -0.79
C PRO A 240 6.34 -19.43 0.19
N ASP A 241 5.16 -19.99 0.01
CA ASP A 241 4.78 -21.17 0.78
C ASP A 241 5.79 -22.28 0.44
N SER A 242 6.32 -22.97 1.46
CA SER A 242 7.20 -24.11 1.24
C SER A 242 6.53 -25.20 0.41
N ARG A 243 5.19 -25.20 0.33
CA ARG A 243 4.43 -26.09 -0.56
C ARG A 243 4.55 -25.68 -2.03
N ASP A 244 4.66 -24.39 -2.36
CA ASP A 244 4.94 -23.92 -3.72
C ASP A 244 6.38 -24.19 -4.13
N ALA A 245 7.31 -24.20 -3.16
CA ALA A 245 8.70 -24.58 -3.38
C ALA A 245 8.89 -26.11 -3.57
N LEU A 246 8.01 -26.91 -2.99
CA LEU A 246 8.00 -28.37 -3.14
C LEU A 246 7.30 -28.83 -4.43
N GLY A 247 6.63 -27.93 -5.16
CA GLY A 247 5.83 -28.26 -6.35
C GLY A 247 6.58 -28.23 -7.68
N ARG A 248 7.83 -27.81 -7.72
CA ARG A 248 8.64 -27.83 -8.96
C ARG A 248 9.71 -28.90 -8.89
N PHE A 249 9.37 -30.07 -9.38
CA PHE A 249 10.31 -31.12 -9.66
C PHE A 249 10.52 -31.22 -11.19
N ASP A 250 11.75 -31.48 -11.62
CA ASP A 250 12.05 -31.78 -13.01
C ASP A 250 11.45 -33.15 -13.38
N ALA A 251 11.58 -33.54 -14.67
CA ALA A 251 11.06 -34.80 -15.17
C ALA A 251 11.69 -36.04 -14.49
N ASP A 252 12.80 -35.85 -13.79
CA ASP A 252 13.57 -36.88 -13.08
C ASP A 252 13.27 -36.87 -11.56
N GLY A 253 12.34 -36.02 -11.09
CA GLY A 253 11.90 -35.94 -9.70
C GLY A 253 12.85 -35.16 -8.77
N ASN A 254 13.79 -34.37 -9.32
CA ASN A 254 14.66 -33.52 -8.53
C ASN A 254 14.02 -32.15 -8.31
N PRO A 255 14.13 -31.55 -7.12
CA PRO A 255 13.60 -30.23 -6.87
C PRO A 255 14.30 -29.18 -7.74
N ILE A 256 13.54 -28.42 -8.53
CA ILE A 256 14.05 -27.27 -9.27
C ILE A 256 14.34 -26.15 -8.26
N VAL A 257 15.58 -26.09 -7.81
CA VAL A 257 16.07 -24.98 -6.97
C VAL A 257 16.34 -23.80 -7.88
N ASP A 258 15.56 -22.73 -7.72
CA ASP A 258 15.82 -21.47 -8.42
C ASP A 258 17.12 -20.85 -7.88
N ARG A 259 18.22 -21.08 -8.55
CA ARG A 259 19.57 -20.60 -8.19
C ARG A 259 19.76 -19.08 -8.34
N THR A 260 18.74 -18.32 -8.66
CA THR A 260 18.83 -16.87 -8.76
C THR A 260 19.14 -16.18 -7.43
N LEU A 261 19.03 -16.89 -6.29
CA LEU A 261 19.37 -16.34 -4.97
C LEU A 261 20.81 -16.62 -4.52
N GLU A 262 21.57 -17.48 -5.20
CA GLU A 262 22.97 -17.78 -4.83
C GLU A 262 24.00 -16.73 -5.31
N ASN A 263 23.62 -15.79 -6.14
CA ASN A 263 24.50 -14.75 -6.70
C ASN A 263 24.21 -13.35 -6.16
N LEU A 264 23.79 -13.23 -4.90
CA LEU A 264 23.81 -11.93 -4.22
C LEU A 264 25.26 -11.63 -3.81
N PRO A 265 25.89 -10.53 -4.29
CA PRO A 265 27.21 -10.14 -3.81
C PRO A 265 27.12 -9.90 -2.29
N ASP A 266 28.08 -10.46 -1.57
CA ASP A 266 28.26 -10.24 -0.13
C ASP A 266 28.44 -8.74 0.12
N LEU A 267 27.40 -8.10 0.68
CA LEU A 267 27.44 -6.68 1.05
C LEU A 267 28.12 -6.45 2.42
N ARG A 268 28.87 -7.40 2.92
CA ARG A 268 29.80 -7.19 4.04
C ARG A 268 31.06 -6.57 3.45
N GLY A 269 30.99 -5.28 3.15
CA GLY A 269 32.17 -4.46 2.88
C GLY A 269 33.06 -4.45 4.11
N ASP A 270 34.24 -5.04 3.95
CA ASP A 270 35.37 -4.89 4.85
C ASP A 270 35.78 -3.42 4.94
N LYS A 271 35.95 -2.98 6.21
CA LYS A 271 36.66 -1.81 6.77
C LYS A 271 36.03 -0.44 6.56
#